data_d05faa141cbeefc51bb41b72f2b282ca
#
_entry.id   d05faa141cbeefc51bb41b72f2b282ca
#
_cell.length_a   1.000
_cell.length_b   1.000
_cell.length_c   1.000
_cell.angle_alpha   90.00
_cell.angle_beta   90.00
_cell.angle_gamma   90.00
#
_symmetry.space_group_name_H-M   'P 1'
#
loop_
_entity.id
_entity.type
_entity.pdbx_description
1 polymer ?
#
loop_
_entity_poly.entity_id
_entity_poly.type
_entity_poly.pdbx_seq_one_letter_code
_entity_poly.pdbx_strand_id
1 'polypeptide(L)'
;MSDSRQIPITHRRYPGNNYNARGIYLITLCTEHRRPILGELCGENAAQAHIHPSDLGMAVLRCWFDIPAFHKERAAQKSLRIGRECRREIQLITCQLMPDHFHGIIFIKEEMDISLGQVICGFMIGCTKAYHRVIKAAYTLPTKLEVGNVRMSAYMPTMPSFRPTLSPLWEKGYHDRPLRGNGQLQHMIDYVKNNPRRLWVRRHSAHFFSLHQDVRIGAHVFTAKGEMALLQRPMHAVHIRRRFSEEERRAYMNRCIIAARQGKVLIGAFISEYEQQVRTVALAEGHTVIQLTTDVLTKYYKPYGSLFDACSNGQLLLLSQREGECGYSRRITREECNTLNTLAEEIARG
;
A
#
# COMPACT_ATOMS: atom_id res chain seq x y z
N MET A 1 1.78 11.03 -23.76
CA MET A 1 2.00 12.14 -22.79
C MET A 1 1.21 11.79 -21.54
N SER A 2 1.87 11.25 -20.52
CA SER A 2 1.22 10.80 -19.28
C SER A 2 1.08 12.01 -18.35
N ASP A 3 -0.13 12.51 -18.24
CA ASP A 3 -0.50 13.54 -17.27
C ASP A 3 -0.50 12.90 -15.86
N SER A 4 0.67 12.90 -15.21
CA SER A 4 0.79 12.55 -13.80
C SER A 4 0.29 13.73 -12.98
N ARG A 5 -1.03 13.85 -12.80
CA ARG A 5 -1.61 14.81 -11.87
C ARG A 5 -1.10 14.50 -10.46
N GLN A 6 -0.13 15.30 -10.03
CA GLN A 6 0.40 15.25 -8.68
C GLN A 6 -0.74 15.59 -7.71
N ILE A 7 -1.03 14.67 -6.79
CA ILE A 7 -1.92 14.96 -5.66
C ILE A 7 -1.37 16.21 -4.95
N PRO A 8 -2.17 17.26 -4.75
CA PRO A 8 -1.71 18.48 -4.09
C PRO A 8 -1.06 18.15 -2.74
N ILE A 9 0.04 18.80 -2.42
CA ILE A 9 0.83 18.58 -1.19
C ILE A 9 -0.05 18.70 0.07
N THR A 10 -1.10 19.51 0.01
CA THR A 10 -2.10 19.70 1.06
C THR A 10 -2.87 18.43 1.44
N HIS A 11 -2.98 17.44 0.56
CA HIS A 11 -3.65 16.17 0.82
C HIS A 11 -2.73 15.06 1.33
N ARG A 12 -1.42 15.31 1.42
CA ARG A 12 -0.43 14.33 1.90
C ARG A 12 -0.28 14.32 3.43
N ARG A 13 -0.79 15.35 4.12
CA ARG A 13 -0.78 15.47 5.58
C ARG A 13 -2.20 15.54 6.13
N TYR A 14 -2.37 15.00 7.33
CA TYR A 14 -3.67 15.01 8.00
C TYR A 14 -3.97 16.43 8.54
N PRO A 15 -5.02 17.11 8.02
CA PRO A 15 -5.34 18.48 8.45
C PRO A 15 -5.63 18.55 9.96
N GLY A 16 -5.16 19.62 10.62
CA GLY A 16 -5.43 19.86 12.04
C GLY A 16 -4.70 18.94 13.03
N ASN A 17 -3.77 18.07 12.58
CA ASN A 17 -3.00 17.24 13.46
C ASN A 17 -1.82 18.03 14.11
N ASN A 18 -1.65 17.91 15.44
CA ASN A 18 -0.48 18.43 16.13
C ASN A 18 0.69 17.45 15.98
N TYR A 19 1.60 17.74 15.07
CA TYR A 19 2.77 16.90 14.77
C TYR A 19 3.93 17.03 15.76
N ASN A 20 3.79 17.87 16.78
CA ASN A 20 4.72 17.95 17.90
C ASN A 20 4.30 17.02 19.04
N ALA A 21 3.00 16.74 19.15
CA ALA A 21 2.42 15.97 20.24
C ALA A 21 2.74 14.46 20.12
N ARG A 22 2.54 13.77 21.25
CA ARG A 22 2.59 12.31 21.30
C ARG A 22 1.69 11.68 20.25
N GLY A 23 2.20 10.69 19.50
CA GLY A 23 1.41 10.00 18.49
C GLY A 23 2.19 8.95 17.73
N ILE A 24 1.48 8.03 17.12
CA ILE A 24 2.04 6.97 16.25
C ILE A 24 1.67 7.30 14.81
N TYR A 25 2.63 7.19 13.92
CA TYR A 25 2.47 7.58 12.51
C TYR A 25 3.04 6.52 11.58
N LEU A 26 2.26 6.15 10.57
CA LEU A 26 2.78 5.45 9.39
C LEU A 26 3.32 6.50 8.42
N ILE A 27 4.59 6.38 8.05
CA ILE A 27 5.28 7.23 7.08
C ILE A 27 5.51 6.45 5.80
N THR A 28 5.25 7.08 4.65
CA THR A 28 5.54 6.52 3.34
C THR A 28 6.30 7.52 2.50
N LEU A 29 7.47 7.12 2.01
CA LEU A 29 8.28 7.88 1.06
C LEU A 29 8.42 7.10 -0.24
N CYS A 30 8.20 7.77 -1.36
CA CYS A 30 8.37 7.20 -2.69
C CYS A 30 9.63 7.75 -3.34
N THR A 31 10.35 6.91 -4.06
CA THR A 31 11.42 7.39 -4.95
C THR A 31 10.84 8.21 -6.07
N GLU A 32 11.58 9.19 -6.55
CA GLU A 32 11.16 10.03 -7.69
C GLU A 32 10.84 9.16 -8.90
N HIS A 33 9.67 9.37 -9.48
CA HIS A 33 9.12 8.56 -10.58
C HIS A 33 9.01 7.05 -10.26
N ARG A 34 8.89 6.68 -9.00
CA ARG A 34 8.80 5.26 -8.58
C ARG A 34 9.95 4.40 -9.11
N ARG A 35 11.15 4.94 -9.20
CA ARG A 35 12.35 4.20 -9.63
C ARG A 35 12.68 3.07 -8.63
N PRO A 36 12.83 1.82 -9.06
CA PRO A 36 13.10 0.68 -8.17
C PRO A 36 14.59 0.57 -7.82
N ILE A 37 15.13 1.60 -7.13
CA ILE A 37 16.57 1.75 -6.85
C ILE A 37 16.97 1.38 -5.42
N LEU A 38 16.00 1.07 -4.54
CA LEU A 38 16.26 0.78 -3.13
C LEU A 38 16.55 -0.70 -2.86
N GLY A 39 16.19 -1.59 -3.78
CA GLY A 39 16.40 -3.02 -3.63
C GLY A 39 15.61 -3.85 -4.63
N GLU A 40 15.73 -5.16 -4.52
CA GLU A 40 15.09 -6.13 -5.40
C GLU A 40 14.18 -7.07 -4.63
N LEU A 41 13.09 -7.48 -5.27
CA LEU A 41 12.20 -8.51 -4.71
C LEU A 41 12.81 -9.88 -4.97
N CYS A 42 13.06 -10.63 -3.90
CA CYS A 42 13.59 -11.99 -3.89
C CYS A 42 12.58 -12.95 -3.24
N GLY A 43 12.79 -14.26 -3.48
CA GLY A 43 11.99 -15.35 -2.94
C GLY A 43 11.41 -16.24 -4.03
N GLU A 44 11.28 -17.53 -3.75
CA GLU A 44 10.74 -18.53 -4.68
C GLU A 44 9.21 -18.56 -4.67
N ASN A 45 8.61 -18.11 -3.58
CA ASN A 45 7.16 -18.07 -3.39
C ASN A 45 6.73 -16.90 -2.51
N ALA A 46 5.42 -16.70 -2.38
CA ALA A 46 4.87 -15.58 -1.63
C ALA A 46 5.27 -15.57 -0.15
N ALA A 47 5.44 -16.73 0.48
CA ALA A 47 5.80 -16.82 1.90
C ALA A 47 7.28 -16.43 2.15
N GLN A 48 8.15 -16.69 1.19
CA GLN A 48 9.58 -16.38 1.23
C GLN A 48 9.91 -14.99 0.63
N ALA A 49 8.91 -14.30 0.10
CA ALA A 49 9.09 -13.01 -0.54
C ALA A 49 9.67 -11.96 0.40
N HIS A 50 10.83 -11.42 0.05
CA HIS A 50 11.53 -10.37 0.80
C HIS A 50 12.20 -9.39 -0.16
N ILE A 51 12.63 -8.26 0.36
CA ILE A 51 13.43 -7.30 -0.41
C ILE A 51 14.89 -7.46 -0.03
N HIS A 52 15.73 -7.75 -1.00
CA HIS A 52 17.17 -7.63 -0.87
C HIS A 52 17.56 -6.18 -1.10
N PRO A 53 18.06 -5.44 -0.07
CA PRO A 53 18.37 -4.02 -0.21
C PRO A 53 19.57 -3.80 -1.13
N SER A 54 19.51 -2.77 -1.98
CA SER A 54 20.72 -2.24 -2.64
C SER A 54 21.62 -1.51 -1.63
N ASP A 55 22.84 -1.12 -2.03
CA ASP A 55 23.71 -0.27 -1.19
C ASP A 55 23.00 1.02 -0.77
N LEU A 56 22.24 1.61 -1.66
CA LEU A 56 21.38 2.76 -1.34
C LEU A 56 20.27 2.39 -0.36
N GLY A 57 19.62 1.25 -0.56
CA GLY A 57 18.60 0.74 0.35
C GLY A 57 19.14 0.51 1.75
N MET A 58 20.33 -0.07 1.86
CA MET A 58 21.05 -0.23 3.15
C MET A 58 21.37 1.11 3.80
N ALA A 59 21.75 2.11 3.01
CA ALA A 59 22.00 3.46 3.52
C ALA A 59 20.71 4.14 4.02
N VAL A 60 19.57 3.94 3.32
CA VAL A 60 18.25 4.41 3.77
C VAL A 60 17.85 3.77 5.09
N LEU A 61 18.03 2.45 5.23
CA LEU A 61 17.76 1.74 6.49
C LEU A 61 18.63 2.26 7.63
N ARG A 62 19.93 2.48 7.41
CA ARG A 62 20.82 3.09 8.41
C ARG A 62 20.31 4.46 8.84
N CYS A 63 20.00 5.35 7.90
CA CYS A 63 19.45 6.67 8.21
C CYS A 63 18.14 6.60 9.02
N TRP A 64 17.30 5.59 8.77
CA TRP A 64 16.07 5.36 9.53
C TRP A 64 16.39 4.96 10.97
N PHE A 65 17.24 3.95 11.17
CA PHE A 65 17.58 3.45 12.49
C PHE A 65 18.38 4.45 13.34
N ASP A 66 19.05 5.40 12.71
CA ASP A 66 19.80 6.47 13.40
C ASP A 66 18.87 7.58 13.96
N ILE A 67 17.60 7.67 13.52
CA ILE A 67 16.67 8.74 13.92
C ILE A 67 16.62 8.93 15.45
N PRO A 68 16.39 7.90 16.29
CA PRO A 68 16.25 8.08 17.74
C PRO A 68 17.50 8.64 18.38
N ALA A 69 18.67 8.06 18.08
CA ALA A 69 19.95 8.47 18.65
C ALA A 69 20.30 9.91 18.23
N PHE A 70 20.19 10.22 16.94
CA PHE A 70 20.44 11.55 16.38
C PHE A 70 19.59 12.64 17.05
N HIS A 71 18.28 12.40 17.19
CA HIS A 71 17.39 13.40 17.77
C HIS A 71 17.55 13.52 19.28
N LYS A 72 17.88 12.44 20.00
CA LYS A 72 18.21 12.47 21.42
C LYS A 72 19.46 13.33 21.68
N GLU A 73 20.51 13.11 20.90
CA GLU A 73 21.74 13.90 21.00
C GLU A 73 21.51 15.38 20.69
N ARG A 74 20.76 15.68 19.61
CA ARG A 74 20.41 17.06 19.25
C ARG A 74 19.57 17.77 20.29
N ALA A 75 18.68 17.05 20.99
CA ALA A 75 17.90 17.60 22.09
C ALA A 75 18.81 17.96 23.28
N ALA A 76 19.74 17.06 23.65
CA ALA A 76 20.71 17.31 24.71
C ALA A 76 21.60 18.53 24.40
N GLN A 77 22.16 18.62 23.20
CA GLN A 77 22.96 19.76 22.74
C GLN A 77 22.16 21.09 22.80
N LYS A 78 20.89 21.04 22.37
CA LYS A 78 20.01 22.21 22.43
C LYS A 78 19.72 22.62 23.89
N SER A 79 19.43 21.65 24.76
CA SER A 79 19.19 21.89 26.19
C SER A 79 20.35 22.63 26.85
N LEU A 80 21.57 22.17 26.60
CA LEU A 80 22.79 22.82 27.11
C LEU A 80 22.93 24.27 26.61
N ARG A 81 22.60 24.52 25.35
CA ARG A 81 22.74 25.85 24.73
C ARG A 81 21.74 26.87 25.26
N ILE A 82 20.48 26.45 25.52
CA ILE A 82 19.40 27.37 25.89
C ILE A 82 19.06 27.36 27.39
N GLY A 83 19.73 26.52 28.19
CA GLY A 83 19.46 26.40 29.65
C GLY A 83 18.07 25.86 29.99
N ARG A 84 17.37 25.20 29.05
CA ARG A 84 16.04 24.60 29.22
C ARG A 84 16.02 23.19 28.64
N GLU A 85 15.35 22.26 29.35
CA GLU A 85 15.23 20.88 28.86
C GLU A 85 14.47 20.80 27.53
N CYS A 86 15.09 20.14 26.56
CA CYS A 86 14.49 19.76 25.29
C CYS A 86 14.44 18.24 25.25
N ARG A 87 13.27 17.68 24.98
CA ARG A 87 13.07 16.23 24.85
C ARG A 87 12.66 15.87 23.43
N ARG A 88 13.18 14.75 22.92
CA ARG A 88 12.82 14.17 21.61
C ARG A 88 12.88 12.67 21.74
N GLU A 89 11.88 12.11 22.42
CA GLU A 89 11.77 10.66 22.58
C GLU A 89 11.03 10.04 21.42
N ILE A 90 11.81 9.42 20.53
CA ILE A 90 11.33 8.80 19.30
C ILE A 90 11.61 7.30 19.37
N GLN A 91 10.60 6.50 19.08
CA GLN A 91 10.72 5.05 18.96
C GLN A 91 10.33 4.60 17.56
N LEU A 92 11.14 3.77 16.94
CA LEU A 92 10.82 3.10 15.69
C LEU A 92 10.10 1.78 16.00
N ILE A 93 8.92 1.57 15.43
CA ILE A 93 8.13 0.37 15.69
C ILE A 93 8.45 -0.71 14.66
N THR A 94 8.39 -0.36 13.39
CA THR A 94 8.74 -1.25 12.27
C THR A 94 9.03 -0.42 11.04
N CYS A 95 9.71 -1.04 10.06
CA CYS A 95 9.84 -0.48 8.72
C CYS A 95 9.91 -1.58 7.67
N GLN A 96 9.65 -1.21 6.43
CA GLN A 96 9.79 -2.06 5.26
C GLN A 96 10.33 -1.24 4.10
N LEU A 97 11.50 -1.64 3.63
CA LEU A 97 12.06 -1.15 2.38
C LEU A 97 11.39 -1.89 1.22
N MET A 98 10.95 -1.16 0.22
CA MET A 98 10.44 -1.70 -1.04
C MET A 98 11.33 -1.20 -2.17
N PRO A 99 11.29 -1.78 -3.37
CA PRO A 99 12.16 -1.35 -4.47
C PRO A 99 12.07 0.14 -4.80
N ASP A 100 10.88 0.71 -4.75
CA ASP A 100 10.53 2.06 -5.19
C ASP A 100 9.95 2.97 -4.09
N HIS A 101 9.90 2.49 -2.84
CA HIS A 101 9.38 3.25 -1.71
C HIS A 101 9.82 2.66 -0.36
N PHE A 102 9.60 3.43 0.69
CA PHE A 102 9.87 3.06 2.07
C PHE A 102 8.63 3.28 2.93
N HIS A 103 8.32 2.32 3.78
CA HIS A 103 7.34 2.44 4.85
C HIS A 103 8.02 2.37 6.21
N GLY A 104 7.63 3.24 7.13
CA GLY A 104 8.08 3.18 8.52
C GLY A 104 6.97 3.56 9.49
N ILE A 105 6.88 2.88 10.63
CA ILE A 105 6.00 3.28 11.74
C ILE A 105 6.87 3.83 12.85
N ILE A 106 6.57 5.08 13.20
CA ILE A 106 7.30 5.86 14.20
C ILE A 106 6.35 6.30 15.33
N PHE A 107 6.82 6.21 16.56
CA PHE A 107 6.12 6.64 17.75
C PHE A 107 6.85 7.82 18.40
N ILE A 108 6.19 8.95 18.49
CA ILE A 108 6.58 10.12 19.28
C ILE A 108 6.01 9.90 20.68
N LYS A 109 6.87 9.62 21.66
CA LYS A 109 6.44 9.23 23.01
C LYS A 109 5.94 10.40 23.84
N GLU A 110 6.53 11.58 23.64
CA GLU A 110 6.24 12.81 24.36
C GLU A 110 6.18 14.00 23.39
N GLU A 111 5.62 15.11 23.83
CA GLU A 111 5.66 16.35 23.05
C GLU A 111 7.10 16.80 22.82
N MET A 112 7.41 17.11 21.56
CA MET A 112 8.75 17.50 21.15
C MET A 112 8.83 19.00 20.84
N ASP A 113 10.03 19.56 20.99
CA ASP A 113 10.36 20.92 20.57
C ASP A 113 10.49 21.12 19.06
N ILE A 114 10.31 20.05 18.29
CA ILE A 114 10.30 20.02 16.83
C ILE A 114 9.12 19.16 16.33
N SER A 115 8.66 19.44 15.13
CA SER A 115 7.59 18.64 14.54
C SER A 115 8.11 17.33 13.96
N LEU A 116 7.24 16.30 13.86
CA LEU A 116 7.51 15.09 13.09
C LEU A 116 7.98 15.41 11.66
N GLY A 117 7.44 16.49 11.06
CA GLY A 117 7.86 16.94 9.74
C GLY A 117 9.34 17.27 9.66
N GLN A 118 9.91 17.92 10.69
CA GLN A 118 11.33 18.21 10.75
C GLN A 118 12.17 16.96 10.95
N VAL A 119 11.68 15.97 11.71
CA VAL A 119 12.32 14.64 11.86
C VAL A 119 12.43 13.95 10.51
N ILE A 120 11.31 13.86 9.77
CA ILE A 120 11.28 13.17 8.47
C ILE A 120 12.07 13.95 7.40
N CYS A 121 12.02 15.28 7.41
CA CYS A 121 12.91 16.07 6.53
C CYS A 121 14.39 15.77 6.79
N GLY A 122 14.80 15.67 8.06
CA GLY A 122 16.17 15.29 8.43
C GLY A 122 16.56 13.91 7.89
N PHE A 123 15.66 12.92 8.02
CA PHE A 123 15.81 11.59 7.44
C PHE A 123 15.98 11.65 5.91
N MET A 124 15.09 12.36 5.21
CA MET A 124 15.15 12.51 3.75
C MET A 124 16.46 13.16 3.28
N ILE A 125 16.95 14.18 4.00
CA ILE A 125 18.24 14.82 3.72
C ILE A 125 19.40 13.84 3.91
N GLY A 126 19.37 13.04 4.99
CA GLY A 126 20.37 11.99 5.24
C GLY A 126 20.43 10.98 4.09
N CYS A 127 19.28 10.48 3.65
CA CYS A 127 19.16 9.57 2.52
C CYS A 127 19.67 10.19 1.21
N THR A 128 19.33 11.47 0.94
CA THR A 128 19.79 12.18 -0.26
C THR A 128 21.30 12.33 -0.27
N LYS A 129 21.93 12.63 0.87
CA LYS A 129 23.39 12.66 1.00
C LYS A 129 24.03 11.30 0.72
N ALA A 130 23.40 10.22 1.19
CA ALA A 130 23.85 8.86 0.92
C ALA A 130 23.71 8.52 -0.56
N TYR A 131 22.59 8.87 -1.19
CA TYR A 131 22.34 8.70 -2.62
C TYR A 131 23.43 9.38 -3.47
N HIS A 132 23.78 10.64 -3.17
CA HIS A 132 24.84 11.34 -3.88
C HIS A 132 26.21 10.67 -3.70
N ARG A 133 26.49 10.08 -2.51
CA ARG A 133 27.73 9.32 -2.27
C ARG A 133 27.79 8.04 -3.09
N VAL A 134 26.70 7.26 -3.13
CA VAL A 134 26.63 6.01 -3.91
C VAL A 134 26.81 6.30 -5.39
N ILE A 135 26.13 7.32 -5.92
CA ILE A 135 26.27 7.70 -7.33
C ILE A 135 27.71 8.17 -7.61
N LYS A 136 28.26 9.04 -6.76
CA LYS A 136 29.64 9.51 -6.95
C LYS A 136 30.64 8.36 -6.96
N ALA A 137 30.47 7.38 -6.07
CA ALA A 137 31.32 6.18 -6.04
C ALA A 137 31.20 5.36 -7.33
N ALA A 138 30.00 5.19 -7.88
CA ALA A 138 29.78 4.50 -9.15
C ALA A 138 30.46 5.19 -10.34
N TYR A 139 30.55 6.52 -10.35
CA TYR A 139 31.25 7.27 -11.40
C TYR A 139 32.77 7.35 -11.19
N THR A 140 33.29 7.07 -9.99
CA THR A 140 34.72 7.10 -9.68
C THR A 140 35.40 5.74 -9.75
N LEU A 141 34.68 4.66 -10.00
CA LEU A 141 35.29 3.37 -10.28
C LEU A 141 36.14 3.49 -11.56
N PRO A 142 37.46 3.17 -11.51
CA PRO A 142 38.32 3.24 -12.70
C PRO A 142 37.79 2.25 -13.73
N THR A 143 37.54 2.72 -14.93
CA THR A 143 37.32 1.91 -16.13
C THR A 143 38.66 1.24 -16.54
N LYS A 144 39.23 0.43 -15.66
CA LYS A 144 40.33 -0.47 -15.98
C LYS A 144 39.79 -1.90 -15.94
N LEU A 145 39.19 -2.30 -17.04
CA LEU A 145 39.15 -3.71 -17.40
C LEU A 145 40.56 -4.05 -17.96
N GLU A 146 41.42 -4.62 -17.12
CA GLU A 146 42.58 -5.33 -17.60
C GLU A 146 42.13 -6.69 -18.16
N VAL A 147 41.83 -6.73 -19.44
CA VAL A 147 41.69 -7.98 -20.19
C VAL A 147 42.92 -8.07 -21.08
N GLY A 148 43.92 -8.86 -20.63
CA GLY A 148 45.06 -9.29 -21.43
C GLY A 148 45.93 -8.14 -21.97
N ASN A 149 47.23 -8.32 -21.98
CA ASN A 149 48.33 -7.43 -22.38
C ASN A 149 48.19 -6.55 -23.63
N VAL A 150 47.10 -5.83 -23.78
CA VAL A 150 46.91 -4.81 -24.85
C VAL A 150 46.61 -3.48 -24.20
N ARG A 151 47.64 -2.60 -24.20
CA ARG A 151 47.47 -1.15 -23.92
C ARG A 151 46.66 -0.51 -25.05
N MET A 152 45.35 -0.46 -24.94
CA MET A 152 44.56 0.46 -25.74
C MET A 152 44.42 1.77 -24.97
N SER A 153 45.16 2.78 -25.38
CA SER A 153 44.94 4.18 -25.01
C SER A 153 43.63 4.63 -25.66
N ALA A 154 42.52 4.53 -24.91
CA ALA A 154 41.29 5.15 -25.34
C ALA A 154 41.43 6.67 -25.15
N TYR A 155 41.60 7.39 -26.24
CA TYR A 155 41.45 8.85 -26.33
C TYR A 155 40.00 9.16 -25.90
N MET A 156 39.82 9.55 -24.65
CA MET A 156 38.54 10.14 -24.21
C MET A 156 38.55 11.61 -24.59
N PRO A 157 37.65 12.07 -25.49
CA PRO A 157 37.46 13.49 -25.66
C PRO A 157 37.03 14.09 -24.32
N THR A 158 37.71 15.17 -23.93
CA THR A 158 37.33 16.02 -22.79
C THR A 158 35.92 16.54 -23.04
N MET A 159 34.93 15.80 -22.52
CA MET A 159 33.56 16.28 -22.52
C MET A 159 33.47 17.57 -21.68
N PRO A 160 32.83 18.62 -22.17
CA PRO A 160 32.56 19.80 -21.38
C PRO A 160 31.80 19.34 -20.11
N SER A 161 32.04 20.01 -18.99
CA SER A 161 31.58 19.72 -17.66
C SER A 161 30.04 19.54 -17.58
N PHE A 162 29.55 18.44 -18.13
CA PHE A 162 28.18 17.99 -17.95
C PHE A 162 28.09 17.48 -16.51
N ARG A 163 27.65 18.35 -15.60
CA ARG A 163 27.14 17.89 -14.31
C ARG A 163 25.77 17.29 -14.60
N PRO A 164 25.61 15.95 -14.58
CA PRO A 164 24.29 15.38 -14.71
C PRO A 164 23.45 15.98 -13.57
N THR A 165 22.38 16.65 -13.89
CA THR A 165 21.37 17.05 -12.90
C THR A 165 20.81 15.75 -12.36
N LEU A 166 21.34 15.31 -11.21
CA LEU A 166 20.88 14.11 -10.54
C LEU A 166 19.39 14.28 -10.23
N SER A 167 18.58 13.39 -10.78
CA SER A 167 17.16 13.35 -10.41
C SER A 167 17.05 13.23 -8.89
N PRO A 168 16.09 13.89 -8.24
CA PRO A 168 15.86 13.74 -6.81
C PRO A 168 15.75 12.27 -6.40
N LEU A 169 16.16 11.93 -5.18
CA LEU A 169 15.97 10.59 -4.65
C LEU A 169 14.49 10.33 -4.39
N TRP A 170 13.83 11.26 -3.70
CA TRP A 170 12.45 11.16 -3.26
C TRP A 170 11.53 12.07 -4.06
N GLU A 171 10.29 11.64 -4.27
CA GLU A 171 9.21 12.52 -4.67
C GLU A 171 9.07 13.68 -3.70
N LYS A 172 8.51 14.79 -4.17
CA LYS A 172 8.30 15.98 -3.34
C LYS A 172 7.33 15.67 -2.19
N GLY A 173 7.85 15.73 -0.96
CA GLY A 173 7.10 15.44 0.27
C GLY A 173 7.03 13.95 0.62
N TYR A 174 6.16 13.62 1.56
CA TYR A 174 5.91 12.26 2.02
C TYR A 174 4.46 12.14 2.47
N HIS A 175 3.96 10.91 2.56
CA HIS A 175 2.64 10.64 3.13
C HIS A 175 2.77 10.25 4.58
N ASP A 176 1.92 10.78 5.44
CA ASP A 176 1.77 10.36 6.81
C ASP A 176 0.32 9.96 7.12
N ARG A 177 0.18 9.04 8.06
CA ARG A 177 -1.10 8.61 8.57
C ARG A 177 -1.01 8.44 10.09
N PRO A 178 -1.69 9.29 10.88
CA PRO A 178 -1.81 9.08 12.31
C PRO A 178 -2.59 7.81 12.62
N LEU A 179 -2.08 6.98 13.53
CA LEU A 179 -2.72 5.74 13.97
C LEU A 179 -3.39 5.99 15.34
N ARG A 180 -4.70 6.16 15.36
CA ARG A 180 -5.48 6.58 16.55
C ARG A 180 -6.50 5.55 17.02
N GLY A 181 -6.86 4.60 16.17
CA GLY A 181 -7.89 3.60 16.46
C GLY A 181 -7.34 2.38 17.20
N ASN A 182 -8.19 1.77 18.03
CA ASN A 182 -7.87 0.49 18.67
C ASN A 182 -7.58 -0.58 17.61
N GLY A 183 -6.52 -1.37 17.80
CA GLY A 183 -6.08 -2.40 16.85
C GLY A 183 -5.43 -1.87 15.56
N GLN A 184 -5.52 -0.57 15.25
CA GLN A 184 -5.01 0.01 14.01
C GLN A 184 -3.49 -0.13 13.89
N LEU A 185 -2.76 -0.05 15.00
CA LEU A 185 -1.31 -0.21 15.01
C LEU A 185 -0.90 -1.62 14.54
N GLN A 186 -1.49 -2.67 15.12
CA GLN A 186 -1.17 -4.05 14.73
C GLN A 186 -1.50 -4.30 13.26
N HIS A 187 -2.67 -3.85 12.82
CA HIS A 187 -3.07 -3.95 11.42
C HIS A 187 -2.08 -3.26 10.47
N MET A 188 -1.55 -2.09 10.85
CA MET A 188 -0.56 -1.38 10.03
C MET A 188 0.83 -2.04 10.08
N ILE A 189 1.22 -2.63 11.21
CA ILE A 189 2.45 -3.43 11.29
C ILE A 189 2.37 -4.61 10.32
N ASP A 190 1.27 -5.35 10.34
CA ASP A 190 1.05 -6.49 9.45
C ASP A 190 1.00 -6.06 7.98
N TYR A 191 0.33 -4.95 7.69
CA TYR A 191 0.34 -4.35 6.35
C TYR A 191 1.77 -4.03 5.86
N VAL A 192 2.56 -3.35 6.69
CA VAL A 192 3.93 -2.96 6.36
C VAL A 192 4.80 -4.20 6.11
N LYS A 193 4.77 -5.17 7.02
CA LYS A 193 5.56 -6.40 6.91
C LYS A 193 5.18 -7.27 5.71
N ASN A 194 3.89 -7.30 5.35
CA ASN A 194 3.38 -8.09 4.22
C ASN A 194 3.56 -7.44 2.86
N ASN A 195 4.15 -6.25 2.75
CA ASN A 195 4.34 -5.56 1.46
C ASN A 195 5.18 -6.37 0.45
N PRO A 196 6.31 -7.03 0.81
CA PRO A 196 7.07 -7.86 -0.13
C PRO A 196 6.24 -9.01 -0.68
N ARG A 197 5.52 -9.75 0.20
CA ARG A 197 4.60 -10.80 -0.19
C ARG A 197 3.53 -10.29 -1.18
N ARG A 198 2.93 -9.15 -0.87
CA ARG A 198 1.92 -8.53 -1.74
C ARG A 198 2.49 -8.10 -3.09
N LEU A 199 3.73 -7.65 -3.14
CA LEU A 199 4.42 -7.32 -4.38
C LEU A 199 4.69 -8.59 -5.20
N TRP A 200 5.17 -9.66 -4.57
CA TRP A 200 5.41 -10.95 -5.20
C TRP A 200 4.14 -11.50 -5.84
N VAL A 201 3.07 -11.60 -5.06
CA VAL A 201 1.75 -12.08 -5.51
C VAL A 201 1.26 -11.28 -6.72
N ARG A 202 1.33 -9.95 -6.68
CA ARG A 202 0.90 -9.10 -7.80
C ARG A 202 1.72 -9.30 -9.07
N ARG A 203 3.01 -9.61 -8.95
CA ARG A 203 3.86 -9.88 -10.12
C ARG A 203 3.53 -11.22 -10.77
N HIS A 204 3.19 -12.23 -9.96
CA HIS A 204 2.91 -13.59 -10.43
C HIS A 204 1.44 -13.84 -10.79
N SER A 205 0.52 -13.07 -10.20
CA SER A 205 -0.92 -13.14 -10.45
C SER A 205 -1.45 -11.82 -11.03
N ALA A 206 -0.69 -11.18 -11.92
CA ALA A 206 -0.99 -9.84 -12.43
C ALA A 206 -2.36 -9.74 -13.11
N HIS A 207 -2.81 -10.80 -13.79
CA HIS A 207 -4.08 -10.87 -14.48
C HIS A 207 -5.27 -10.67 -13.53
N PHE A 208 -5.24 -11.20 -12.31
CA PHE A 208 -6.30 -10.99 -11.31
C PHE A 208 -6.33 -9.58 -10.72
N PHE A 209 -5.33 -8.75 -10.99
CA PHE A 209 -5.29 -7.35 -10.57
C PHE A 209 -5.50 -6.37 -11.74
N SER A 210 -5.80 -6.88 -12.93
CA SER A 210 -6.14 -6.06 -14.10
C SER A 210 -7.45 -5.34 -13.88
N LEU A 211 -7.55 -4.11 -14.42
CA LEU A 211 -8.77 -3.32 -14.41
C LEU A 211 -9.51 -3.56 -15.73
N HIS A 212 -10.77 -3.94 -15.62
CA HIS A 212 -11.68 -4.12 -16.74
C HIS A 212 -12.75 -3.04 -16.65
N GLN A 213 -12.82 -2.18 -17.67
CA GLN A 213 -13.82 -1.12 -17.79
C GLN A 213 -14.96 -1.59 -18.70
N ASP A 214 -16.09 -0.93 -18.60
CA ASP A 214 -17.27 -1.16 -19.46
C ASP A 214 -17.78 -2.61 -19.46
N VAL A 215 -17.64 -3.31 -18.33
CA VAL A 215 -18.16 -4.68 -18.16
C VAL A 215 -19.68 -4.63 -18.07
N ARG A 216 -20.34 -5.17 -19.09
CA ARG A 216 -21.82 -5.18 -19.17
C ARG A 216 -22.37 -6.47 -18.57
N ILE A 217 -23.31 -6.33 -17.63
CA ILE A 217 -24.05 -7.43 -17.00
C ILE A 217 -25.51 -7.04 -17.02
N GLY A 218 -26.32 -7.68 -17.89
CA GLY A 218 -27.68 -7.25 -18.15
C GLY A 218 -27.73 -5.79 -18.65
N ALA A 219 -28.53 -4.96 -18.02
CA ALA A 219 -28.65 -3.53 -18.32
C ALA A 219 -27.59 -2.65 -17.66
N HIS A 220 -26.73 -3.21 -16.84
CA HIS A 220 -25.78 -2.47 -16.01
C HIS A 220 -24.35 -2.50 -16.55
N VAL A 221 -23.60 -1.40 -16.33
CA VAL A 221 -22.20 -1.27 -16.71
C VAL A 221 -21.38 -1.14 -15.45
N PHE A 222 -20.27 -1.88 -15.37
CA PHE A 222 -19.37 -1.93 -14.21
C PHE A 222 -17.92 -1.72 -14.62
N THR A 223 -17.15 -1.20 -13.70
CA THR A 223 -15.71 -1.41 -13.65
C THR A 223 -15.44 -2.64 -12.78
N ALA A 224 -14.60 -3.56 -13.27
CA ALA A 224 -14.33 -4.83 -12.59
C ALA A 224 -12.84 -5.02 -12.30
N LYS A 225 -12.55 -5.79 -11.24
CA LYS A 225 -11.20 -6.21 -10.89
C LYS A 225 -11.22 -7.57 -10.20
N GLY A 226 -10.49 -8.54 -10.73
CA GLY A 226 -10.45 -9.90 -10.21
C GLY A 226 -10.67 -10.97 -11.30
N GLU A 227 -11.21 -12.12 -10.91
CA GLU A 227 -11.45 -13.25 -11.81
C GLU A 227 -12.75 -13.08 -12.61
N MET A 228 -12.61 -12.70 -13.87
CA MET A 228 -13.74 -12.43 -14.75
C MET A 228 -14.57 -13.68 -15.10
N ALA A 229 -13.97 -14.88 -15.10
CA ALA A 229 -14.68 -16.11 -15.39
C ALA A 229 -15.79 -16.43 -14.38
N LEU A 230 -15.78 -15.79 -13.19
CA LEU A 230 -16.85 -15.95 -12.21
C LEU A 230 -18.21 -15.45 -12.70
N LEU A 231 -18.24 -14.54 -13.67
CA LEU A 231 -19.48 -14.04 -14.29
C LEU A 231 -20.22 -15.10 -15.13
N GLN A 232 -19.53 -16.16 -15.53
CA GLN A 232 -20.11 -17.23 -16.34
C GLN A 232 -20.66 -18.40 -15.50
N ARG A 233 -20.55 -18.32 -14.19
CA ARG A 233 -20.94 -19.40 -13.28
C ARG A 233 -22.29 -19.12 -12.63
N PRO A 234 -23.05 -20.16 -12.24
CA PRO A 234 -24.27 -19.98 -11.45
C PRO A 234 -24.01 -19.18 -10.17
N MET A 235 -24.86 -18.23 -9.86
CA MET A 235 -24.70 -17.33 -8.75
C MET A 235 -25.74 -17.54 -7.64
N HIS A 236 -25.43 -17.10 -6.44
CA HIS A 236 -26.34 -17.05 -5.29
C HIS A 236 -26.19 -15.70 -4.60
N ALA A 237 -27.27 -14.89 -4.61
CA ALA A 237 -27.25 -13.58 -3.96
C ALA A 237 -27.22 -13.70 -2.44
N VAL A 238 -26.35 -12.90 -1.80
CA VAL A 238 -26.22 -12.83 -0.34
C VAL A 238 -26.75 -11.48 0.12
N HIS A 239 -27.94 -11.50 0.73
CA HIS A 239 -28.59 -10.33 1.31
C HIS A 239 -29.30 -10.70 2.61
N ILE A 240 -28.73 -10.36 3.76
CA ILE A 240 -29.28 -10.66 5.07
C ILE A 240 -30.14 -9.48 5.56
N ARG A 241 -31.46 -9.70 5.59
CA ARG A 241 -32.41 -8.67 5.99
C ARG A 241 -32.34 -8.41 7.49
N ARG A 242 -32.38 -7.15 7.89
CA ARG A 242 -32.33 -6.74 9.31
C ARG A 242 -33.46 -7.35 10.18
N ARG A 243 -34.62 -7.63 9.56
CA ARG A 243 -35.79 -8.18 10.23
C ARG A 243 -35.70 -9.68 10.55
N PHE A 244 -34.67 -10.37 10.06
CA PHE A 244 -34.51 -11.79 10.37
C PHE A 244 -34.28 -11.99 11.86
N SER A 245 -34.97 -12.97 12.45
CA SER A 245 -34.64 -13.50 13.77
C SER A 245 -33.24 -14.12 13.78
N GLU A 246 -32.70 -14.44 14.93
CA GLU A 246 -31.39 -15.07 15.00
C GLU A 246 -31.38 -16.44 14.33
N GLU A 247 -32.44 -17.21 14.48
CA GLU A 247 -32.61 -18.52 13.85
C GLU A 247 -32.71 -18.43 12.34
N GLU A 248 -33.55 -17.52 11.83
CA GLU A 248 -33.68 -17.26 10.39
C GLU A 248 -32.37 -16.81 9.77
N ARG A 249 -31.63 -15.95 10.47
CA ARG A 249 -30.33 -15.45 10.05
C ARG A 249 -29.31 -16.58 9.95
N ARG A 250 -29.21 -17.41 10.98
CA ARG A 250 -28.34 -18.59 11.03
C ARG A 250 -28.68 -19.58 9.93
N ALA A 251 -29.95 -19.87 9.73
CA ALA A 251 -30.44 -20.74 8.64
C ALA A 251 -30.11 -20.16 7.26
N TYR A 252 -30.25 -18.83 7.07
CA TYR A 252 -29.90 -18.17 5.81
C TYR A 252 -28.39 -18.21 5.54
N MET A 253 -27.55 -17.92 6.53
CA MET A 253 -26.09 -18.01 6.39
C MET A 253 -25.66 -19.44 6.00
N ASN A 254 -26.22 -20.46 6.64
CA ASN A 254 -25.95 -21.85 6.28
C ASN A 254 -26.36 -22.16 4.83
N ARG A 255 -27.53 -21.70 4.36
CA ARG A 255 -27.93 -21.86 2.95
C ARG A 255 -26.95 -21.22 1.97
N CYS A 256 -26.41 -20.05 2.29
CA CYS A 256 -25.40 -19.41 1.45
C CYS A 256 -24.12 -20.27 1.36
N ILE A 257 -23.64 -20.82 2.47
CA ILE A 257 -22.45 -21.68 2.45
C ILE A 257 -22.73 -23.01 1.72
N ILE A 258 -23.91 -23.61 1.90
CA ILE A 258 -24.32 -24.80 1.13
C ILE A 258 -24.34 -24.48 -0.38
N ALA A 259 -24.88 -23.32 -0.80
CA ALA A 259 -24.87 -22.90 -2.19
C ALA A 259 -23.43 -22.76 -2.73
N ALA A 260 -22.51 -22.18 -1.93
CA ALA A 260 -21.09 -22.08 -2.31
C ALA A 260 -20.44 -23.47 -2.47
N ARG A 261 -20.70 -24.40 -1.54
CA ARG A 261 -20.23 -25.81 -1.61
C ARG A 261 -20.81 -26.56 -2.80
N GLN A 262 -21.99 -26.18 -3.30
CA GLN A 262 -22.59 -26.68 -4.53
C GLN A 262 -21.98 -26.06 -5.80
N GLY A 263 -20.95 -25.24 -5.66
CA GLY A 263 -20.24 -24.61 -6.78
C GLY A 263 -20.83 -23.30 -7.28
N LYS A 264 -21.83 -22.73 -6.60
CA LYS A 264 -22.36 -21.41 -6.95
C LYS A 264 -21.41 -20.31 -6.46
N VAL A 265 -21.28 -19.23 -7.24
CA VAL A 265 -20.57 -18.01 -6.84
C VAL A 265 -21.48 -17.20 -5.93
N LEU A 266 -20.99 -16.83 -4.73
CA LEU A 266 -21.75 -15.91 -3.86
C LEU A 266 -21.59 -14.48 -4.36
N ILE A 267 -22.70 -13.79 -4.61
CA ILE A 267 -22.70 -12.38 -5.03
C ILE A 267 -23.40 -11.51 -4.00
N GLY A 268 -22.80 -10.36 -3.63
CA GLY A 268 -23.40 -9.43 -2.66
C GLY A 268 -22.53 -8.22 -2.40
N ALA A 269 -23.08 -7.27 -1.63
CA ALA A 269 -22.34 -6.11 -1.15
C ALA A 269 -21.49 -6.40 0.11
N PHE A 270 -21.85 -7.42 0.87
CA PHE A 270 -21.20 -7.87 2.11
C PHE A 270 -20.93 -6.72 3.09
N ILE A 271 -21.96 -5.90 3.35
CA ILE A 271 -21.86 -4.70 4.18
C ILE A 271 -22.09 -5.04 5.65
N SER A 272 -23.09 -5.87 5.95
CA SER A 272 -23.40 -6.30 7.32
C SER A 272 -22.35 -7.27 7.84
N GLU A 273 -22.16 -7.31 9.15
CA GLU A 273 -21.25 -8.23 9.82
C GLU A 273 -21.51 -9.70 9.44
N TYR A 274 -22.79 -10.07 9.38
CA TYR A 274 -23.19 -11.43 9.03
C TYR A 274 -22.90 -11.81 7.57
N GLU A 275 -23.10 -10.86 6.64
CA GLU A 275 -22.72 -11.06 5.24
C GLU A 275 -21.20 -11.16 5.09
N GLN A 276 -20.44 -10.35 5.86
CA GLN A 276 -18.98 -10.45 5.90
C GLN A 276 -18.52 -11.80 6.47
N GLN A 277 -19.21 -12.36 7.47
CA GLN A 277 -18.95 -13.69 7.98
C GLN A 277 -19.17 -14.77 6.92
N VAL A 278 -20.29 -14.70 6.18
CA VAL A 278 -20.57 -15.61 5.05
C VAL A 278 -19.45 -15.55 4.02
N ARG A 279 -19.05 -14.34 3.60
CA ARG A 279 -17.94 -14.16 2.66
C ARG A 279 -16.63 -14.75 3.20
N THR A 280 -16.33 -14.48 4.47
CA THR A 280 -15.07 -14.92 5.11
C THR A 280 -15.00 -16.44 5.15
N VAL A 281 -16.08 -17.11 5.56
CA VAL A 281 -16.15 -18.58 5.59
C VAL A 281 -16.04 -19.15 4.17
N ALA A 282 -16.80 -18.62 3.22
CA ALA A 282 -16.76 -19.09 1.83
C ALA A 282 -15.35 -18.98 1.23
N LEU A 283 -14.66 -17.86 1.41
CA LEU A 283 -13.28 -17.66 0.91
C LEU A 283 -12.28 -18.57 1.62
N ALA A 284 -12.43 -18.79 2.93
CA ALA A 284 -11.57 -19.69 3.70
C ALA A 284 -11.74 -21.16 3.28
N GLU A 285 -12.94 -21.56 2.87
CA GLU A 285 -13.23 -22.90 2.31
C GLU A 285 -12.82 -23.04 0.84
N GLY A 286 -12.24 -22.02 0.22
CA GLY A 286 -11.80 -22.04 -1.18
C GLY A 286 -12.89 -21.71 -2.20
N HIS A 287 -14.07 -21.26 -1.74
CA HIS A 287 -15.18 -20.89 -2.63
C HIS A 287 -14.99 -19.48 -3.21
N THR A 288 -15.82 -19.14 -4.19
CA THR A 288 -15.68 -17.93 -5.02
C THR A 288 -16.78 -16.92 -4.72
N VAL A 289 -16.39 -15.63 -4.83
CA VAL A 289 -17.25 -14.50 -4.45
C VAL A 289 -17.18 -13.39 -5.50
N ILE A 290 -18.32 -12.80 -5.83
CA ILE A 290 -18.42 -11.52 -6.53
C ILE A 290 -18.87 -10.47 -5.51
N GLN A 291 -18.05 -9.45 -5.28
CA GLN A 291 -18.39 -8.38 -4.36
C GLN A 291 -18.72 -7.09 -5.10
N LEU A 292 -19.94 -6.58 -4.88
CA LEU A 292 -20.35 -5.26 -5.31
C LEU A 292 -19.81 -4.22 -4.31
N THR A 293 -19.21 -3.13 -4.80
CA THR A 293 -18.61 -2.09 -3.95
C THR A 293 -18.95 -0.70 -4.44
N THR A 294 -18.98 0.27 -3.50
CA THR A 294 -19.04 1.70 -3.80
C THR A 294 -17.65 2.32 -3.97
N ASP A 295 -16.60 1.55 -3.81
CA ASP A 295 -15.23 2.04 -4.06
C ASP A 295 -15.02 2.30 -5.55
N VAL A 296 -14.27 3.34 -5.87
CA VAL A 296 -13.82 3.59 -7.24
C VAL A 296 -12.67 2.63 -7.55
N LEU A 297 -12.91 1.69 -8.47
CA LEU A 297 -11.87 0.76 -8.92
C LEU A 297 -10.97 1.45 -9.94
N THR A 298 -9.75 1.76 -9.52
CA THR A 298 -8.72 2.36 -10.37
C THR A 298 -7.61 1.36 -10.68
N LYS A 299 -6.71 1.69 -11.60
CA LYS A 299 -5.47 0.92 -11.84
C LYS A 299 -4.69 0.67 -10.54
N TYR A 300 -4.73 1.62 -9.61
CA TYR A 300 -3.98 1.56 -8.34
C TYR A 300 -4.79 0.98 -7.18
N TYR A 301 -6.10 0.76 -7.35
CA TYR A 301 -6.94 0.16 -6.32
C TYR A 301 -6.42 -1.24 -5.96
N LYS A 302 -6.33 -1.52 -4.67
CA LYS A 302 -5.87 -2.81 -4.14
C LYS A 302 -6.84 -3.29 -3.07
N PRO A 303 -7.42 -4.46 -3.24
CA PRO A 303 -8.15 -5.10 -2.15
C PRO A 303 -7.26 -5.18 -0.90
N TYR A 304 -7.85 -5.19 0.28
CA TYR A 304 -7.12 -5.28 1.54
C TYR A 304 -7.47 -6.58 2.28
N GLY A 305 -6.59 -6.98 3.22
CA GLY A 305 -6.80 -8.16 4.04
C GLY A 305 -6.99 -9.44 3.23
N SER A 306 -7.92 -10.28 3.65
CA SER A 306 -8.26 -11.56 3.00
C SER A 306 -8.77 -11.40 1.57
N LEU A 307 -9.33 -10.24 1.20
CA LEU A 307 -9.78 -9.97 -0.17
C LEU A 307 -8.61 -9.87 -1.15
N PHE A 308 -7.44 -9.42 -0.69
CA PHE A 308 -6.25 -9.42 -1.52
C PHE A 308 -5.82 -10.85 -1.88
N ASP A 309 -5.82 -11.74 -0.89
CA ASP A 309 -5.46 -13.14 -1.09
C ASP A 309 -6.50 -13.85 -1.96
N ALA A 310 -7.78 -13.62 -1.71
CA ALA A 310 -8.87 -14.16 -2.53
C ALA A 310 -8.76 -13.69 -3.99
N CYS A 311 -8.43 -12.40 -4.23
CA CYS A 311 -8.19 -11.88 -5.57
C CYS A 311 -7.01 -12.60 -6.25
N SER A 312 -5.88 -12.78 -5.53
CA SER A 312 -4.70 -13.45 -6.08
C SER A 312 -4.89 -14.93 -6.40
N ASN A 313 -5.87 -15.56 -5.77
CA ASN A 313 -6.20 -16.98 -5.95
C ASN A 313 -7.34 -17.22 -6.96
N GLY A 314 -7.83 -16.16 -7.63
CA GLY A 314 -8.95 -16.29 -8.55
C GLY A 314 -10.31 -16.55 -7.88
N GLN A 315 -10.42 -16.30 -6.57
CA GLN A 315 -11.65 -16.52 -5.81
C GLN A 315 -12.56 -15.28 -5.75
N LEU A 316 -12.06 -14.11 -6.18
CA LEU A 316 -12.76 -12.85 -6.02
C LEU A 316 -12.87 -12.07 -7.33
N LEU A 317 -14.08 -11.55 -7.58
CA LEU A 317 -14.32 -10.47 -8.52
C LEU A 317 -14.95 -9.28 -7.80
N LEU A 318 -14.38 -8.10 -7.96
CA LEU A 318 -14.95 -6.83 -7.49
C LEU A 318 -15.66 -6.15 -8.64
N LEU A 319 -16.87 -5.65 -8.40
CA LEU A 319 -17.66 -4.88 -9.35
C LEU A 319 -18.05 -3.54 -8.75
N SER A 320 -17.86 -2.45 -9.49
CA SER A 320 -18.26 -1.10 -9.11
C SER A 320 -18.92 -0.39 -10.29
N GLN A 321 -20.02 0.33 -10.02
CA GLN A 321 -20.62 1.26 -10.98
C GLN A 321 -20.08 2.69 -10.80
N ARG A 322 -19.17 2.90 -9.84
CA ARG A 322 -18.68 4.23 -9.50
C ARG A 322 -17.49 4.60 -10.37
N GLU A 323 -17.60 5.73 -11.04
CA GLU A 323 -16.52 6.37 -11.79
C GLU A 323 -15.92 7.53 -10.98
N GLY A 324 -14.69 7.91 -11.29
CA GLY A 324 -14.01 9.07 -10.72
C GLY A 324 -12.63 8.76 -10.16
N GLU A 325 -12.05 9.75 -9.46
CA GLU A 325 -10.76 9.61 -8.79
C GLU A 325 -10.94 8.88 -7.44
N CYS A 326 -9.94 8.09 -7.04
CA CYS A 326 -9.91 7.41 -5.76
C CYS A 326 -9.98 8.44 -4.63
N GLY A 327 -11.17 8.61 -4.03
CA GLY A 327 -11.39 9.44 -2.84
C GLY A 327 -11.36 8.57 -1.58
N TYR A 328 -11.18 9.22 -0.41
CA TYR A 328 -11.31 8.55 0.87
C TYR A 328 -12.68 7.86 0.98
N SER A 329 -12.69 6.62 1.46
CA SER A 329 -13.90 5.83 1.71
C SER A 329 -14.91 6.66 2.51
N ARG A 330 -15.97 7.08 1.84
CA ARG A 330 -17.15 7.71 2.46
C ARG A 330 -17.96 6.60 3.13
N ARG A 331 -18.59 6.89 4.27
CA ARG A 331 -19.58 5.96 4.84
C ARG A 331 -20.67 5.71 3.80
N ILE A 332 -20.91 4.43 3.53
CA ILE A 332 -21.98 4.00 2.63
C ILE A 332 -23.34 4.43 3.18
N THR A 333 -24.19 4.98 2.34
CA THR A 333 -25.56 5.37 2.73
C THR A 333 -26.50 4.17 2.71
N ARG A 334 -27.68 4.31 3.35
CA ARG A 334 -28.72 3.28 3.32
C ARG A 334 -29.25 3.03 1.90
N GLU A 335 -29.34 4.07 1.11
CA GLU A 335 -29.79 4.00 -0.28
C GLU A 335 -28.78 3.21 -1.13
N GLU A 336 -27.48 3.53 -1.04
CA GLU A 336 -26.42 2.80 -1.70
C GLU A 336 -26.41 1.31 -1.30
N CYS A 337 -26.64 0.99 -0.01
CA CYS A 337 -26.76 -0.40 0.44
C CYS A 337 -27.91 -1.13 -0.24
N ASN A 338 -29.08 -0.49 -0.32
CA ASN A 338 -30.26 -1.09 -0.95
C ASN A 338 -30.02 -1.30 -2.45
N THR A 339 -29.45 -0.31 -3.14
CA THR A 339 -29.09 -0.41 -4.56
C THR A 339 -28.15 -1.58 -4.83
N LEU A 340 -27.07 -1.74 -4.04
CA LEU A 340 -26.14 -2.84 -4.23
C LEU A 340 -26.78 -4.21 -3.96
N ASN A 341 -27.68 -4.31 -2.97
CA ASN A 341 -28.41 -5.55 -2.70
C ASN A 341 -29.37 -5.92 -3.83
N THR A 342 -30.11 -4.93 -4.37
CA THR A 342 -30.98 -5.14 -5.55
C THR A 342 -30.16 -5.60 -6.75
N LEU A 343 -29.04 -4.94 -7.05
CA LEU A 343 -28.13 -5.33 -8.12
C LEU A 343 -27.60 -6.78 -7.95
N ALA A 344 -27.24 -7.17 -6.73
CA ALA A 344 -26.79 -8.53 -6.47
C ALA A 344 -27.87 -9.57 -6.77
N GLU A 345 -29.13 -9.27 -6.38
CA GLU A 345 -30.27 -10.14 -6.67
C GLU A 345 -30.60 -10.20 -8.17
N GLU A 346 -30.53 -9.08 -8.90
CA GLU A 346 -30.75 -9.01 -10.34
C GLU A 346 -29.68 -9.80 -11.11
N ILE A 347 -28.41 -9.57 -10.81
CA ILE A 347 -27.29 -10.27 -11.47
C ILE A 347 -27.34 -11.78 -11.20
N ALA A 348 -27.75 -12.20 -9.99
CA ALA A 348 -27.86 -13.63 -9.66
C ALA A 348 -29.03 -14.35 -10.35
N ARG A 349 -30.02 -13.63 -10.87
CA ARG A 349 -31.16 -14.20 -11.62
C ARG A 349 -30.86 -14.38 -13.12
N GLY A 350 -29.87 -13.67 -13.64
CA GLY A 350 -29.50 -13.65 -15.06
C GLY A 350 -30.30 -12.62 -15.79
#